data_0362207ece1ea40256f0f847ba15636d
#
_entry.id   0362207ece1ea40256f0f847ba15636d
#
_cell.length_a   1.000
_cell.length_b   1.000
_cell.length_c   1.000
_cell.angle_alpha   90.00
_cell.angle_beta   90.00
_cell.angle_gamma   90.00
#
_symmetry.space_group_name_H-M   'P 1'
#
loop_
_entity.id
_entity.type
_entity.pdbx_description
1 polymer ?
#
loop_
_entity_poly.entity_id
_entity_poly.type
_entity_poly.pdbx_seq_one_letter_code
_entity_poly.pdbx_strand_id
1 'polypeptide(L)'
;MKIYLATNNQHKKKEMCELLPEHTILTPADEGIDFNPEETGSTFYENSLIKAKALYEIVKSPVIADDSGICVDALNGAPGIYSSRYAGPDFMKGKPDGSKISQDEQNVFLINQLNNTLKNEKLPSASYLHGERSCHYTCAMVLYCGSDRLFVAQETFEGILIKDINEQAGNGGFGYDPIVFLPEYQKTVAQISADEKNAISHRGKAVKALKLIIDNLK
;
A
#
# COMPACT_ATOMS: atom_id res chain seq x y z
N MET A 1 -2.14 8.30 -23.08
CA MET A 1 -1.53 9.58 -22.68
C MET A 1 -0.29 9.32 -21.82
N LYS A 2 0.58 10.34 -21.59
CA LYS A 2 1.70 10.31 -20.65
C LYS A 2 1.19 10.66 -19.25
N ILE A 3 1.48 9.83 -18.25
CA ILE A 3 1.10 10.03 -16.84
C ILE A 3 2.35 9.80 -16.00
N TYR A 4 2.62 10.69 -15.06
CA TYR A 4 3.69 10.51 -14.09
C TYR A 4 3.18 9.79 -12.85
N LEU A 5 3.95 8.82 -12.37
CA LEU A 5 3.70 8.11 -11.11
C LEU A 5 4.68 8.60 -10.05
N ALA A 6 4.17 9.25 -9.01
CA ALA A 6 4.97 9.85 -7.94
C ALA A 6 5.49 8.78 -6.96
N THR A 7 6.41 7.95 -7.42
CA THR A 7 7.01 6.88 -6.62
C THR A 7 8.43 6.55 -7.08
N ASN A 8 9.26 6.10 -6.13
CA ASN A 8 10.56 5.44 -6.40
C ASN A 8 10.46 3.91 -6.31
N ASN A 9 9.28 3.36 -5.98
CA ASN A 9 9.07 1.93 -5.81
C ASN A 9 8.80 1.25 -7.16
N GLN A 10 9.75 0.39 -7.60
CA GLN A 10 9.66 -0.31 -8.88
C GLN A 10 8.52 -1.33 -8.93
N HIS A 11 8.11 -1.92 -7.80
CA HIS A 11 6.96 -2.82 -7.75
C HIS A 11 5.66 -2.05 -8.04
N LYS A 12 5.50 -0.87 -7.45
CA LYS A 12 4.35 0.01 -7.74
C LYS A 12 4.31 0.44 -9.21
N LYS A 13 5.48 0.78 -9.78
CA LYS A 13 5.60 1.11 -11.22
C LYS A 13 5.14 -0.05 -12.09
N LYS A 14 5.64 -1.26 -11.81
CA LYS A 14 5.28 -2.46 -12.57
C LYS A 14 3.77 -2.72 -12.53
N GLU A 15 3.17 -2.77 -11.32
CA GLU A 15 1.71 -2.94 -11.17
C GLU A 15 0.92 -1.86 -11.91
N MET A 16 1.36 -0.60 -11.85
CA MET A 16 0.67 0.49 -12.55
C MET A 16 0.73 0.36 -14.07
N CYS A 17 1.87 -0.07 -14.63
CA CYS A 17 1.99 -0.33 -16.07
C CYS A 17 1.08 -1.49 -16.53
N GLU A 18 0.93 -2.52 -15.70
CA GLU A 18 0.02 -3.65 -15.97
C GLU A 18 -1.45 -3.24 -15.90
N LEU A 19 -1.81 -2.35 -14.96
CA LEU A 19 -3.18 -1.88 -14.75
C LEU A 19 -3.63 -0.82 -15.77
N LEU A 20 -2.70 -0.06 -16.34
CA LEU A 20 -2.97 1.02 -17.31
C LEU A 20 -2.15 0.84 -18.61
N PRO A 21 -2.28 -0.29 -19.30
CA PRO A 21 -1.42 -0.62 -20.45
C PRO A 21 -1.60 0.34 -21.65
N GLU A 22 -2.72 1.06 -21.73
CA GLU A 22 -2.98 2.03 -22.81
C GLU A 22 -2.29 3.39 -22.56
N HIS A 23 -1.63 3.57 -21.41
CA HIS A 23 -0.98 4.81 -21.03
C HIS A 23 0.54 4.62 -20.87
N THR A 24 1.29 5.68 -21.08
CA THR A 24 2.73 5.68 -20.79
C THR A 24 2.95 6.16 -19.37
N ILE A 25 3.35 5.24 -18.49
CA ILE A 25 3.62 5.53 -17.09
C ILE A 25 5.10 5.82 -16.90
N LEU A 26 5.43 7.00 -16.42
CA LEU A 26 6.79 7.43 -16.11
C LEU A 26 6.93 7.73 -14.63
N THR A 27 8.08 7.40 -14.06
CA THR A 27 8.46 7.79 -12.70
C THR A 27 9.48 8.92 -12.72
N PRO A 28 9.71 9.63 -11.62
CA PRO A 28 10.78 10.63 -11.53
C PRO A 28 12.14 10.10 -11.98
N ALA A 29 12.46 8.86 -11.62
CA ALA A 29 13.72 8.21 -12.00
C ALA A 29 13.89 8.05 -13.52
N ASP A 30 12.81 7.85 -14.28
CA ASP A 30 12.87 7.73 -15.76
C ASP A 30 13.28 9.05 -16.42
N GLU A 31 13.09 10.17 -15.74
CA GLU A 31 13.42 11.51 -16.23
C GLU A 31 14.64 12.11 -15.50
N GLY A 32 15.32 11.32 -14.66
CA GLY A 32 16.46 11.81 -13.89
C GLY A 32 16.10 12.82 -12.80
N ILE A 33 14.85 12.85 -12.36
CA ILE A 33 14.36 13.76 -11.32
C ILE A 33 14.66 13.15 -9.95
N ASP A 34 15.38 13.85 -9.10
CA ASP A 34 15.50 13.51 -7.68
C ASP A 34 14.18 13.87 -6.98
N PHE A 35 13.48 12.86 -6.47
CA PHE A 35 12.15 13.00 -5.93
C PHE A 35 12.00 12.23 -4.62
N ASN A 36 11.97 12.96 -3.53
CA ASN A 36 11.77 12.39 -2.19
C ASN A 36 11.06 13.41 -1.28
N PRO A 37 9.79 13.75 -1.58
CA PRO A 37 9.04 14.69 -0.75
C PRO A 37 8.82 14.12 0.65
N GLU A 38 8.87 14.97 1.67
CA GLU A 38 8.58 14.59 3.04
C GLU A 38 7.07 14.27 3.18
N GLU A 39 6.76 13.05 3.61
CA GLU A 39 5.40 12.59 3.87
C GLU A 39 4.99 12.98 5.30
N THR A 40 4.41 14.17 5.46
CA THR A 40 3.99 14.73 6.75
C THR A 40 2.52 14.47 7.08
N GLY A 41 1.79 13.81 6.20
CA GLY A 41 0.38 13.49 6.38
C GLY A 41 0.14 12.45 7.49
N SER A 42 -1.05 12.49 8.05
CA SER A 42 -1.55 11.55 9.06
C SER A 42 -2.38 10.41 8.47
N THR A 43 -2.70 10.50 7.19
CA THR A 43 -3.49 9.52 6.43
C THR A 43 -2.81 9.16 5.11
N PHE A 44 -3.18 7.99 4.56
CA PHE A 44 -2.73 7.59 3.22
C PHE A 44 -3.10 8.62 2.15
N TYR A 45 -4.31 9.20 2.25
CA TYR A 45 -4.75 10.24 1.33
C TYR A 45 -3.84 11.48 1.37
N GLU A 46 -3.56 12.00 2.58
CA GLU A 46 -2.72 13.18 2.74
C GLU A 46 -1.31 12.97 2.16
N ASN A 47 -0.68 11.83 2.45
CA ASN A 47 0.63 11.51 1.92
C ASN A 47 0.61 11.34 0.39
N SER A 48 -0.44 10.70 -0.15
CA SER A 48 -0.62 10.59 -1.59
C SER A 48 -0.78 11.96 -2.26
N LEU A 49 -1.57 12.85 -1.66
CA LEU A 49 -1.78 14.22 -2.16
C LEU A 49 -0.49 15.05 -2.13
N ILE A 50 0.31 14.95 -1.06
CA ILE A 50 1.61 15.61 -0.94
C ILE A 50 2.51 15.19 -2.11
N LYS A 51 2.65 13.89 -2.35
CA LYS A 51 3.46 13.36 -3.46
C LYS A 51 2.95 13.80 -4.82
N ALA A 52 1.63 13.74 -5.05
CA ALA A 52 1.05 14.12 -6.34
C ALA A 52 1.29 15.59 -6.66
N LYS A 53 1.07 16.47 -5.71
CA LYS A 53 1.31 17.92 -5.88
C LYS A 53 2.79 18.22 -6.08
N ALA A 54 3.67 17.64 -5.26
CA ALA A 54 5.10 17.89 -5.34
C ALA A 54 5.66 17.52 -6.72
N LEU A 55 5.27 16.35 -7.27
CA LEU A 55 5.72 15.97 -8.61
C LEU A 55 5.08 16.82 -9.71
N TYR A 56 3.80 17.16 -9.58
CA TYR A 56 3.12 18.03 -10.54
C TYR A 56 3.80 19.39 -10.69
N GLU A 57 4.28 19.97 -9.61
CA GLU A 57 5.00 21.26 -9.66
C GLU A 57 6.28 21.19 -10.50
N ILE A 58 6.89 20.00 -10.62
CA ILE A 58 8.08 19.76 -11.43
C ILE A 58 7.71 19.48 -12.89
N VAL A 59 6.78 18.51 -13.12
CA VAL A 59 6.53 17.96 -14.47
C VAL A 59 5.42 18.66 -15.23
N LYS A 60 4.54 19.42 -14.56
CA LYS A 60 3.39 20.15 -15.12
C LYS A 60 2.50 19.29 -16.03
N SER A 61 2.36 18.04 -15.71
CA SER A 61 1.60 17.01 -16.41
C SER A 61 0.78 16.20 -15.43
N PRO A 62 -0.24 15.42 -15.85
CA PRO A 62 -1.01 14.59 -14.96
C PRO A 62 -0.12 13.65 -14.12
N VAL A 63 -0.35 13.65 -12.82
CA VAL A 63 0.38 12.83 -11.84
C VAL A 63 -0.59 11.90 -11.12
N ILE A 64 -0.24 10.63 -11.06
CA ILE A 64 -0.81 9.67 -10.11
C ILE A 64 0.18 9.51 -8.95
N ALA A 65 -0.32 9.58 -7.74
CA ALA A 65 0.40 9.13 -6.56
C ALA A 65 -0.45 8.12 -5.80
N ASP A 66 0.20 7.14 -5.18
CA ASP A 66 -0.46 6.29 -4.20
C ASP A 66 0.34 6.25 -2.89
N ASP A 67 -0.39 6.26 -1.79
CA ASP A 67 0.13 5.82 -0.51
C ASP A 67 -0.66 4.60 -0.05
N SER A 68 0.05 3.59 0.47
CA SER A 68 -0.54 2.31 0.76
C SER A 68 0.21 1.58 1.86
N GLY A 69 -0.51 0.77 2.61
CA GLY A 69 0.07 -0.02 3.68
C GLY A 69 -0.90 -1.06 4.20
N ILE A 70 -0.43 -1.89 5.12
CA ILE A 70 -1.23 -2.86 5.85
C ILE A 70 -1.76 -2.23 7.14
N CYS A 71 -3.02 -2.49 7.44
CA CYS A 71 -3.70 -2.11 8.67
C CYS A 71 -4.19 -3.39 9.36
N VAL A 72 -3.86 -3.58 10.63
CA VAL A 72 -4.33 -4.70 11.44
C VAL A 72 -5.38 -4.18 12.42
N ASP A 73 -6.61 -4.71 12.34
CA ASP A 73 -7.75 -4.15 13.06
C ASP A 73 -7.55 -4.19 14.57
N ALA A 74 -7.08 -5.32 15.10
CA ALA A 74 -6.77 -5.48 16.52
C ALA A 74 -5.61 -4.61 17.02
N LEU A 75 -4.86 -3.98 16.13
CA LEU A 75 -3.80 -3.03 16.43
C LEU A 75 -4.22 -1.58 16.13
N ASN A 76 -5.53 -1.30 16.08
CA ASN A 76 -6.09 0.01 15.74
C ASN A 76 -5.56 0.56 14.41
N GLY A 77 -5.41 -0.32 13.40
CA GLY A 77 -4.93 0.02 12.08
C GLY A 77 -3.40 0.14 11.93
N ALA A 78 -2.63 -0.15 12.99
CA ALA A 78 -1.17 -0.18 12.85
C ALA A 78 -0.72 -1.37 11.96
N PRO A 79 0.39 -1.25 11.22
CA PRO A 79 1.30 -0.10 11.10
C PRO A 79 0.79 1.05 10.22
N GLY A 80 -0.25 0.86 9.38
CA GLY A 80 -0.87 1.90 8.57
C GLY A 80 0.13 2.62 7.65
N ILE A 81 0.16 3.95 7.69
CA ILE A 81 1.08 4.79 6.89
C ILE A 81 2.57 4.54 7.18
N TYR A 82 2.88 3.81 8.23
CA TYR A 82 4.25 3.46 8.59
C TYR A 82 4.70 2.09 8.07
N SER A 83 3.86 1.40 7.28
CA SER A 83 4.09 0.02 6.80
C SER A 83 5.46 -0.19 6.17
N SER A 84 5.96 0.77 5.39
CA SER A 84 7.25 0.65 4.69
C SER A 84 8.48 0.78 5.59
N ARG A 85 8.32 1.31 6.80
CA ARG A 85 9.42 1.59 7.74
C ARG A 85 9.17 1.04 9.15
N TYR A 86 8.10 0.29 9.31
CA TYR A 86 7.71 -0.29 10.59
C TYR A 86 8.81 -1.20 11.17
N ALA A 87 9.25 -0.90 12.39
CA ALA A 87 10.32 -1.62 13.09
C ALA A 87 9.88 -2.13 14.48
N GLY A 88 8.57 -2.41 14.61
CA GLY A 88 7.95 -2.84 15.86
C GLY A 88 7.16 -1.71 16.52
N PRO A 89 6.41 -2.01 17.60
CA PRO A 89 5.51 -1.06 18.25
C PRO A 89 6.22 0.18 18.81
N ASP A 90 7.44 0.02 19.30
CA ASP A 90 8.25 1.13 19.86
C ASP A 90 8.91 1.98 18.76
N PHE A 91 9.01 1.47 17.53
CA PHE A 91 9.68 2.09 16.40
C PHE A 91 8.81 2.08 15.15
N MET A 92 7.56 2.46 15.27
CA MET A 92 6.61 2.49 14.13
C MET A 92 7.10 3.34 12.96
N LYS A 93 7.79 4.45 13.26
CA LYS A 93 8.32 5.38 12.24
C LYS A 93 9.68 4.99 11.67
N GLY A 94 10.20 3.82 12.02
CA GLY A 94 11.53 3.33 11.67
C GLY A 94 12.51 3.37 12.83
N LYS A 95 13.65 2.73 12.67
CA LYS A 95 14.71 2.69 13.69
C LYS A 95 15.27 4.10 13.94
N PRO A 96 15.58 4.46 15.21
CA PRO A 96 16.08 5.80 15.55
C PRO A 96 17.39 6.18 14.87
N ASP A 97 18.22 5.20 14.54
CA ASP A 97 19.49 5.38 13.84
C ASP A 97 19.35 5.49 12.32
N GLY A 98 18.11 5.45 11.79
CA GLY A 98 17.83 5.53 10.37
C GLY A 98 18.22 4.25 9.59
N SER A 99 18.67 3.20 10.25
CA SER A 99 19.02 1.96 9.56
C SER A 99 17.78 1.29 8.97
N LYS A 100 17.97 0.71 7.77
CA LYS A 100 16.90 -0.04 7.11
C LYS A 100 16.60 -1.32 7.88
N ILE A 101 15.33 -1.67 7.90
CA ILE A 101 14.83 -2.94 8.39
C ILE A 101 14.45 -3.81 7.20
N SER A 102 14.76 -5.11 7.27
CA SER A 102 14.35 -6.04 6.22
C SER A 102 12.85 -6.31 6.28
N GLN A 103 12.27 -6.71 5.16
CA GLN A 103 10.86 -7.08 5.12
C GLN A 103 10.54 -8.28 6.03
N ASP A 104 11.44 -9.24 6.10
CA ASP A 104 11.26 -10.41 6.97
C ASP A 104 11.22 -10.00 8.44
N GLU A 105 12.08 -9.08 8.88
CA GLU A 105 12.01 -8.53 10.25
C GLU A 105 10.69 -7.78 10.48
N GLN A 106 10.21 -7.00 9.50
CA GLN A 106 8.91 -6.31 9.59
C GLN A 106 7.76 -7.30 9.75
N ASN A 107 7.77 -8.38 8.97
CA ASN A 107 6.78 -9.45 9.04
C ASN A 107 6.75 -10.11 10.42
N VAL A 108 7.92 -10.45 10.95
CA VAL A 108 8.06 -11.03 12.30
C VAL A 108 7.57 -10.06 13.38
N PHE A 109 7.92 -8.78 13.30
CA PHE A 109 7.46 -7.79 14.27
C PHE A 109 5.95 -7.64 14.27
N LEU A 110 5.33 -7.59 13.11
CA LEU A 110 3.88 -7.42 13.00
C LEU A 110 3.11 -8.62 13.57
N ILE A 111 3.54 -9.84 13.24
CA ILE A 111 2.95 -11.07 13.78
C ILE A 111 3.10 -11.11 15.30
N ASN A 112 4.30 -10.82 15.83
CA ASN A 112 4.57 -10.85 17.25
C ASN A 112 3.77 -9.78 18.01
N GLN A 113 3.65 -8.58 17.46
CA GLN A 113 2.84 -7.52 18.07
C GLN A 113 1.38 -7.98 18.18
N LEU A 114 0.79 -8.49 17.10
CA LEU A 114 -0.58 -8.98 17.15
C LEU A 114 -0.74 -10.13 18.15
N ASN A 115 0.16 -11.11 18.15
CA ASN A 115 0.11 -12.22 19.10
C ASN A 115 0.19 -11.77 20.55
N ASN A 116 0.99 -10.76 20.85
CA ASN A 116 1.10 -10.20 22.20
C ASN A 116 -0.17 -9.44 22.59
N THR A 117 -0.74 -8.65 21.69
CA THR A 117 -2.01 -7.95 21.92
C THR A 117 -3.13 -8.94 22.21
N LEU A 118 -3.29 -9.98 21.39
CA LEU A 118 -4.34 -11.00 21.56
C LEU A 118 -4.19 -11.83 22.85
N LYS A 119 -2.99 -11.96 23.41
CA LYS A 119 -2.78 -12.63 24.72
C LYS A 119 -3.18 -11.75 25.89
N ASN A 120 -3.00 -10.45 25.77
CA ASN A 120 -3.10 -9.52 26.91
C ASN A 120 -4.45 -8.78 26.94
N GLU A 121 -5.17 -8.71 25.82
CA GLU A 121 -6.41 -7.95 25.68
C GLU A 121 -7.56 -8.86 25.25
N LYS A 122 -8.73 -8.71 25.92
CA LYS A 122 -9.99 -9.27 25.43
C LYS A 122 -10.57 -8.31 24.39
N LEU A 123 -10.26 -8.57 23.14
CA LEU A 123 -10.79 -7.75 22.04
C LEU A 123 -12.24 -8.15 21.71
N PRO A 124 -13.10 -7.19 21.35
CA PRO A 124 -14.47 -7.49 20.91
C PRO A 124 -14.41 -8.17 19.52
N SER A 125 -14.42 -9.49 19.53
CA SER A 125 -14.32 -10.31 18.31
C SER A 125 -15.42 -10.06 17.27
N ALA A 126 -16.52 -9.44 17.67
CA ALA A 126 -17.67 -9.11 16.79
C ALA A 126 -17.42 -7.89 15.89
N SER A 127 -16.32 -7.16 16.06
CA SER A 127 -16.07 -5.89 15.37
C SER A 127 -15.23 -6.05 14.10
N TYR A 128 -14.63 -7.20 13.84
CA TYR A 128 -13.67 -7.39 12.76
C TYR A 128 -14.23 -8.34 11.69
N LEU A 129 -14.01 -7.98 10.42
CA LEU A 129 -14.57 -8.70 9.26
C LEU A 129 -14.20 -10.19 9.23
N HIS A 130 -12.95 -10.51 9.60
CA HIS A 130 -12.40 -11.87 9.60
C HIS A 130 -11.91 -12.33 10.99
N GLY A 131 -12.50 -11.78 12.07
CA GLY A 131 -12.14 -12.10 13.45
C GLY A 131 -10.92 -11.35 13.97
N GLU A 132 -10.35 -11.82 15.07
CA GLU A 132 -9.30 -11.13 15.84
C GLU A 132 -7.98 -10.90 15.09
N ARG A 133 -7.74 -11.61 14.00
CA ARG A 133 -6.54 -11.46 13.16
C ARG A 133 -6.84 -10.74 11.84
N SER A 134 -8.00 -10.12 11.74
CA SER A 134 -8.40 -9.35 10.57
C SER A 134 -7.39 -8.26 10.26
N CYS A 135 -7.03 -8.16 9.00
CA CYS A 135 -6.19 -7.09 8.48
C CYS A 135 -6.63 -6.72 7.08
N HIS A 136 -6.26 -5.55 6.65
CA HIS A 136 -6.50 -5.10 5.29
C HIS A 136 -5.33 -4.27 4.77
N TYR A 137 -5.12 -4.31 3.46
CA TYR A 137 -4.33 -3.29 2.80
C TYR A 137 -5.23 -2.12 2.45
N THR A 138 -4.70 -0.91 2.59
CA THR A 138 -5.33 0.32 2.08
C THR A 138 -4.45 0.92 0.99
N CYS A 139 -5.07 1.39 -0.09
CA CYS A 139 -4.44 2.24 -1.08
C CYS A 139 -5.26 3.50 -1.26
N ALA A 140 -4.71 4.65 -0.91
CA ALA A 140 -5.26 5.94 -1.31
C ALA A 140 -4.51 6.43 -2.55
N MET A 141 -5.22 6.56 -3.66
CA MET A 141 -4.68 6.99 -4.94
C MET A 141 -5.22 8.37 -5.30
N VAL A 142 -4.33 9.27 -5.65
CA VAL A 142 -4.63 10.63 -6.09
C VAL A 142 -4.19 10.79 -7.53
N LEU A 143 -5.12 11.20 -8.40
CA LEU A 143 -4.81 11.72 -9.72
C LEU A 143 -4.91 13.25 -9.66
N TYR A 144 -3.80 13.93 -9.89
CA TYR A 144 -3.72 15.39 -9.86
C TYR A 144 -3.35 15.95 -11.24
N CYS A 145 -4.19 16.83 -11.75
CA CYS A 145 -4.04 17.44 -13.08
C CYS A 145 -3.96 18.97 -13.03
N GLY A 146 -3.60 19.52 -11.88
CA GLY A 146 -3.53 20.97 -11.64
C GLY A 146 -4.71 21.48 -10.81
N SER A 147 -4.81 22.82 -10.67
CA SER A 147 -5.87 23.46 -9.89
C SER A 147 -7.24 22.89 -10.19
N ASP A 148 -8.01 22.57 -9.15
CA ASP A 148 -9.41 22.12 -9.21
C ASP A 148 -9.66 20.80 -9.98
N ARG A 149 -8.59 20.12 -10.45
CA ARG A 149 -8.68 18.83 -11.09
C ARG A 149 -7.95 17.77 -10.26
N LEU A 150 -8.58 17.43 -9.16
CA LEU A 150 -8.13 16.43 -8.19
C LEU A 150 -9.18 15.30 -8.13
N PHE A 151 -8.73 14.06 -8.33
CA PHE A 151 -9.56 12.87 -8.25
C PHE A 151 -8.91 11.90 -7.27
N VAL A 152 -9.73 11.27 -6.43
CA VAL A 152 -9.27 10.39 -5.36
C VAL A 152 -10.05 9.09 -5.40
N ALA A 153 -9.34 7.98 -5.26
CA ALA A 153 -9.92 6.68 -4.95
C ALA A 153 -9.16 6.08 -3.76
N GLN A 154 -9.91 5.59 -2.77
CA GLN A 154 -9.33 4.82 -1.67
C GLN A 154 -10.05 3.49 -1.58
N GLU A 155 -9.28 2.40 -1.62
CA GLU A 155 -9.79 1.04 -1.66
C GLU A 155 -9.04 0.16 -0.67
N THR A 156 -9.70 -0.91 -0.24
CA THR A 156 -9.14 -1.89 0.68
C THR A 156 -9.06 -3.28 0.06
N PHE A 157 -8.21 -4.12 0.63
CA PHE A 157 -8.06 -5.52 0.27
C PHE A 157 -7.92 -6.34 1.56
N GLU A 158 -8.96 -7.07 1.89
CA GLU A 158 -9.12 -7.74 3.17
C GLU A 158 -8.36 -9.07 3.23
N GLY A 159 -7.94 -9.45 4.43
CA GLY A 159 -7.27 -10.71 4.70
C GLY A 159 -7.13 -11.01 6.18
N ILE A 160 -6.39 -12.06 6.47
CA ILE A 160 -6.10 -12.54 7.83
C ILE A 160 -4.58 -12.60 8.00
N LEU A 161 -4.05 -11.97 9.04
CA LEU A 161 -2.64 -12.10 9.38
C LEU A 161 -2.37 -13.50 9.95
N ILE A 162 -1.39 -14.23 9.40
CA ILE A 162 -0.99 -15.55 9.88
C ILE A 162 -0.53 -15.52 11.35
N LYS A 163 -0.52 -16.68 12.01
CA LYS A 163 -0.18 -16.78 13.44
C LYS A 163 1.31 -16.92 13.71
N ASP A 164 2.00 -17.60 12.82
CA ASP A 164 3.43 -17.92 12.95
C ASP A 164 4.14 -17.60 11.65
N ILE A 165 5.35 -17.07 11.72
CA ILE A 165 6.16 -16.75 10.51
C ILE A 165 6.45 -18.01 9.67
N ASN A 166 6.47 -19.19 10.28
CA ASN A 166 6.64 -20.45 9.56
C ASN A 166 5.43 -20.82 8.66
N GLU A 167 4.29 -20.15 8.82
CA GLU A 167 3.12 -20.28 7.96
C GLU A 167 3.21 -19.38 6.70
N GLN A 168 4.22 -18.52 6.61
CA GLN A 168 4.42 -17.69 5.42
C GLN A 168 4.56 -18.54 4.17
N ALA A 169 3.95 -18.11 3.06
CA ALA A 169 3.95 -18.88 1.83
C ALA A 169 3.94 -17.98 0.59
N GLY A 170 4.50 -18.51 -0.51
CA GLY A 170 4.58 -17.84 -1.78
C GLY A 170 5.81 -16.93 -1.93
N ASN A 171 6.15 -16.63 -3.18
CA ASN A 171 7.28 -15.77 -3.56
C ASN A 171 6.83 -14.63 -4.48
N GLY A 172 5.52 -14.48 -4.69
CA GLY A 172 4.93 -13.41 -5.49
C GLY A 172 4.72 -12.14 -4.66
N GLY A 173 4.40 -11.05 -5.35
CA GLY A 173 4.10 -9.79 -4.70
C GLY A 173 5.29 -9.13 -4.03
N PHE A 174 5.03 -8.40 -2.95
CA PHE A 174 6.05 -7.71 -2.14
C PHE A 174 5.49 -7.33 -0.75
N GLY A 175 6.38 -6.92 0.15
CA GLY A 175 5.98 -6.45 1.46
C GLY A 175 5.38 -7.57 2.33
N TYR A 176 4.21 -7.33 2.86
CA TYR A 176 3.52 -8.24 3.77
C TYR A 176 2.74 -9.37 3.08
N ASP A 177 2.81 -9.48 1.76
CA ASP A 177 2.04 -10.46 0.97
C ASP A 177 2.21 -11.91 1.43
N PRO A 178 3.40 -12.39 1.85
CA PRO A 178 3.58 -13.77 2.31
C PRO A 178 2.87 -14.10 3.64
N ILE A 179 2.51 -13.09 4.43
CA ILE A 179 1.93 -13.27 5.77
C ILE A 179 0.44 -12.89 5.86
N VAL A 180 -0.17 -12.49 4.74
CA VAL A 180 -1.61 -12.19 4.66
C VAL A 180 -2.32 -13.30 3.93
N PHE A 181 -3.14 -14.05 4.65
CA PHE A 181 -3.93 -15.16 4.14
C PHE A 181 -5.30 -14.69 3.63
N LEU A 182 -5.70 -15.21 2.49
CA LEU A 182 -6.97 -14.95 1.82
C LEU A 182 -7.91 -16.16 1.98
N PRO A 183 -8.92 -16.08 2.85
CA PRO A 183 -9.79 -17.24 3.12
C PRO A 183 -10.49 -17.79 1.88
N GLU A 184 -10.96 -16.92 0.99
CA GLU A 184 -11.68 -17.31 -0.23
C GLU A 184 -10.77 -18.07 -1.23
N TYR A 185 -9.47 -17.78 -1.23
CA TYR A 185 -8.49 -18.40 -2.12
C TYR A 185 -7.74 -19.56 -1.46
N GLN A 186 -7.84 -19.74 -0.14
CA GLN A 186 -7.05 -20.70 0.64
C GLN A 186 -5.54 -20.56 0.37
N LYS A 187 -5.07 -19.31 0.19
CA LYS A 187 -3.70 -18.94 -0.17
C LYS A 187 -3.30 -17.67 0.54
N THR A 188 -2.00 -17.43 0.67
CA THR A 188 -1.51 -16.08 0.98
C THR A 188 -1.56 -15.19 -0.26
N VAL A 189 -1.48 -13.87 -0.06
CA VAL A 189 -1.40 -12.91 -1.16
C VAL A 189 -0.19 -13.18 -2.07
N ALA A 190 0.92 -13.68 -1.51
CA ALA A 190 2.10 -14.04 -2.29
C ALA A 190 1.96 -15.33 -3.12
N GLN A 191 0.89 -16.10 -2.95
CA GLN A 191 0.63 -17.34 -3.67
C GLN A 191 -0.36 -17.19 -4.83
N ILE A 192 -1.05 -16.06 -4.94
CA ILE A 192 -1.91 -15.77 -6.09
C ILE A 192 -1.08 -15.17 -7.24
N SER A 193 -1.57 -15.31 -8.47
CA SER A 193 -0.90 -14.73 -9.64
C SER A 193 -0.97 -13.20 -9.63
N ALA A 194 -0.11 -12.54 -10.41
CA ALA A 194 -0.13 -11.09 -10.57
C ALA A 194 -1.49 -10.62 -11.12
N ASP A 195 -2.05 -11.33 -12.09
CA ASP A 195 -3.35 -10.99 -12.68
C ASP A 195 -4.49 -11.10 -11.67
N GLU A 196 -4.52 -12.19 -10.88
CA GLU A 196 -5.49 -12.35 -9.79
C GLU A 196 -5.34 -11.21 -8.77
N LYS A 197 -4.10 -10.91 -8.34
CA LYS A 197 -3.83 -9.80 -7.41
C LYS A 197 -4.28 -8.46 -7.99
N ASN A 198 -3.95 -8.17 -9.25
CA ASN A 198 -4.34 -6.92 -9.91
C ASN A 198 -5.87 -6.76 -10.00
N ALA A 199 -6.61 -7.87 -10.14
CA ALA A 199 -8.08 -7.83 -10.20
C ALA A 199 -8.74 -7.48 -8.85
N ILE A 200 -8.17 -7.92 -7.70
CA ILE A 200 -8.81 -7.88 -6.39
C ILE A 200 -8.12 -6.98 -5.37
N SER A 201 -6.87 -6.57 -5.60
CA SER A 201 -6.10 -5.81 -4.61
C SER A 201 -6.60 -4.37 -4.44
N HIS A 202 -6.24 -3.77 -3.31
CA HIS A 202 -6.47 -2.36 -2.99
C HIS A 202 -6.03 -1.43 -4.12
N ARG A 203 -4.82 -1.63 -4.69
CA ARG A 203 -4.29 -0.83 -5.79
C ARG A 203 -5.05 -1.07 -7.08
N GLY A 204 -5.32 -2.33 -7.43
CA GLY A 204 -6.10 -2.68 -8.63
C GLY A 204 -7.50 -2.07 -8.61
N LYS A 205 -8.19 -2.14 -7.46
CA LYS A 205 -9.51 -1.50 -7.26
C LYS A 205 -9.41 0.03 -7.38
N ALA A 206 -8.42 0.66 -6.74
CA ALA A 206 -8.24 2.11 -6.80
C ALA A 206 -7.96 2.60 -8.24
N VAL A 207 -7.12 1.89 -9.00
CA VAL A 207 -6.90 2.19 -10.42
C VAL A 207 -8.18 2.02 -11.22
N LYS A 208 -8.93 0.93 -11.00
CA LYS A 208 -10.21 0.68 -11.68
C LYS A 208 -11.21 1.80 -11.44
N ALA A 209 -11.29 2.32 -10.21
CA ALA A 209 -12.17 3.44 -9.87
C ALA A 209 -11.77 4.73 -10.59
N LEU A 210 -10.48 5.00 -10.78
CA LEU A 210 -9.99 6.19 -11.49
C LEU A 210 -9.89 6.01 -13.01
N LYS A 211 -9.90 4.76 -13.54
CA LYS A 211 -9.66 4.48 -14.95
C LYS A 211 -10.60 5.23 -15.89
N LEU A 212 -11.88 5.28 -15.56
CA LEU A 212 -12.86 6.00 -16.39
C LEU A 212 -12.53 7.50 -16.50
N ILE A 213 -12.01 8.09 -15.46
CA ILE A 213 -11.58 9.49 -15.45
C ILE A 213 -10.31 9.63 -16.29
N ILE A 214 -9.33 8.75 -16.07
CA ILE A 214 -8.04 8.75 -16.76
C ILE A 214 -8.25 8.62 -18.27
N ASP A 215 -9.08 7.69 -18.73
CA ASP A 215 -9.36 7.44 -20.14
C ASP A 215 -10.07 8.62 -20.82
N ASN A 216 -10.78 9.46 -20.05
CA ASN A 216 -11.50 10.63 -20.56
C ASN A 216 -10.74 11.97 -20.39
N LEU A 217 -9.56 11.96 -19.79
CA LEU A 217 -8.66 13.12 -19.76
C LEU A 217 -8.07 13.31 -21.18
N LYS A 218 -8.57 14.31 -21.90
CA LYS A 218 -8.10 14.70 -23.24
C LYS A 218 -7.44 16.05 -23.20
#